data_0f21b533cd800fed6cf5f4eb97f6ebc1
#
_entry.id   0f21b533cd800fed6cf5f4eb97f6ebc1
#
_cell.length_a   1.000
_cell.length_b   1.000
_cell.length_c   1.000
_cell.angle_alpha   90.00
_cell.angle_beta   90.00
_cell.angle_gamma   90.00
#
_symmetry.space_group_name_H-M   'P 1'
#
loop_
_entity.id
_entity.type
_entity.pdbx_description
1 polymer ?
#
loop_
_entity_poly.entity_id
_entity_poly.type
_entity_poly.pdbx_seq_one_letter_code
_entity_poly.pdbx_strand_id
1 'polypeptide(L)'
;MKLHQYAVLILLTLMANTVSAESGSSWDWDMDWVSGTLDNDLFLGNDNGYTNGVFFSAYDTGLAEEQPTASHFVWPLLWTLPDQQFDAAVNAYSVGQVMMTPDDITVKNPPEDQLPYSGMLFFSTTYLAIDKQVANKLSSTLGIVGPAAEAKVAQKTVHKWIGSDDPKGWGTQLENELVFQLSRGILWRYWASDNDHADILLSSEAGIGTLSSYAESSFVIRYGCGLSRSYASVLLNNSRITNPVAIDNGWYLYAGMTAGYTFNQIYTDGNTFRDSRSIDYDHERLGVTAGLAYSWGKISITLALNDANILDTRSEEELEDLTQYGSLSIAYKLK
;
A
#
# COMPACT_ATOMS: atom_id res chain seq x y z
N MET A 1 4.53 30.34 9.44
CA MET A 1 3.44 29.92 8.54
C MET A 1 3.81 30.20 7.08
N LYS A 2 4.89 29.75 6.52
CA LYS A 2 5.19 29.99 5.08
C LYS A 2 6.14 28.97 4.42
N LEU A 3 6.79 28.06 5.15
CA LEU A 3 7.69 27.09 4.50
C LEU A 3 7.02 25.71 4.26
N HIS A 4 6.08 25.30 5.10
CA HIS A 4 5.48 23.95 5.06
C HIS A 4 4.35 23.81 4.03
N GLN A 5 3.65 24.89 3.69
CA GLN A 5 2.66 24.87 2.59
C GLN A 5 3.31 24.70 1.21
N TYR A 6 4.59 25.01 1.11
CA TYR A 6 5.34 24.84 -0.15
C TYR A 6 5.86 23.41 -0.33
N ALA A 7 6.05 22.61 0.72
CA ALA A 7 6.59 21.26 0.58
C ALA A 7 5.59 20.31 -0.13
N VAL A 8 4.32 20.33 0.25
CA VAL A 8 3.27 19.54 -0.43
C VAL A 8 2.97 20.13 -1.82
N LEU A 9 2.94 21.46 -1.95
CA LEU A 9 2.77 22.11 -3.24
C LEU A 9 4.02 21.93 -4.13
N ILE A 10 5.22 21.90 -3.57
CA ILE A 10 6.47 21.63 -4.29
C ILE A 10 6.54 20.18 -4.74
N LEU A 11 6.05 19.21 -3.97
CA LEU A 11 5.93 17.82 -4.44
C LEU A 11 4.93 17.70 -5.59
N LEU A 12 3.78 18.36 -5.50
CA LEU A 12 2.77 18.41 -6.58
C LEU A 12 3.26 19.21 -7.79
N THR A 13 4.03 20.28 -7.60
CA THR A 13 4.60 21.09 -8.70
C THR A 13 5.87 20.47 -9.28
N LEU A 14 6.65 19.71 -8.54
CA LEU A 14 7.75 18.91 -9.08
C LEU A 14 7.21 17.81 -10.01
N MET A 15 6.10 17.15 -9.65
CA MET A 15 5.44 16.21 -10.56
C MET A 15 4.81 16.87 -11.78
N ALA A 16 4.29 18.09 -11.66
CA ALA A 16 3.70 18.84 -12.79
C ALA A 16 4.76 19.46 -13.73
N ASN A 17 5.97 19.76 -13.24
CA ASN A 17 7.03 20.39 -14.06
C ASN A 17 7.97 19.38 -14.74
N THR A 18 7.88 18.08 -14.43
CA THR A 18 8.63 17.05 -15.17
C THR A 18 8.06 16.76 -16.58
N VAL A 19 6.90 17.32 -16.89
CA VAL A 19 6.27 17.20 -18.24
C VAL A 19 6.86 18.16 -19.29
N SER A 20 7.79 19.07 -18.92
CA SER A 20 8.32 20.06 -19.84
C SER A 20 9.81 20.36 -19.63
N ALA A 21 10.66 19.34 -19.59
CA ALA A 21 12.12 19.55 -19.65
C ALA A 21 12.66 18.91 -20.93
N GLU A 22 13.01 19.76 -21.88
CA GLU A 22 13.75 19.38 -23.09
C GLU A 22 15.10 18.75 -22.76
N SER A 23 15.35 17.62 -23.42
CA SER A 23 16.63 17.04 -23.88
C SER A 23 17.90 17.24 -23.05
N GLY A 24 18.37 16.13 -22.42
CA GLY A 24 19.79 16.08 -22.05
C GLY A 24 20.25 15.02 -21.05
N SER A 25 19.41 14.10 -20.58
CA SER A 25 19.85 12.86 -19.92
C SER A 25 18.70 11.86 -19.94
N SER A 26 18.95 10.66 -20.44
CA SER A 26 17.95 9.62 -20.70
C SER A 26 17.45 8.93 -19.43
N TRP A 27 16.72 9.65 -18.64
CA TRP A 27 15.72 9.10 -17.76
C TRP A 27 14.37 9.26 -18.47
N ASP A 28 14.11 8.40 -19.46
CA ASP A 28 12.80 8.30 -20.11
C ASP A 28 11.84 7.65 -19.10
N TRP A 29 11.19 8.48 -18.29
CA TRP A 29 10.09 8.07 -17.42
C TRP A 29 8.82 7.99 -18.27
N ASP A 30 8.71 6.88 -19.00
CA ASP A 30 7.58 6.62 -19.90
C ASP A 30 6.42 6.01 -19.11
N MET A 31 5.80 6.82 -18.23
CA MET A 31 4.69 6.38 -17.39
C MET A 31 3.38 6.34 -18.18
N ASP A 32 2.67 5.21 -18.05
CA ASP A 32 1.37 5.02 -18.70
C ASP A 32 0.21 5.44 -17.82
N TRP A 33 0.37 5.28 -16.52
CA TRP A 33 -0.68 5.56 -15.55
C TRP A 33 -0.13 6.26 -14.30
N VAL A 34 -1.03 7.01 -13.66
CA VAL A 34 -0.81 7.55 -12.31
C VAL A 34 -2.02 7.26 -11.44
N SER A 35 -1.82 7.14 -10.14
CA SER A 35 -2.92 6.99 -9.18
C SER A 35 -2.69 7.76 -7.90
N GLY A 36 -3.81 8.12 -7.25
CA GLY A 36 -3.87 8.58 -5.89
C GLY A 36 -4.73 7.62 -5.07
N THR A 37 -4.25 7.24 -3.90
CA THR A 37 -4.97 6.36 -2.97
C THR A 37 -5.06 7.04 -1.62
N LEU A 38 -6.26 6.98 -1.03
CA LEU A 38 -6.56 7.39 0.33
C LEU A 38 -7.07 6.18 1.10
N ASP A 39 -6.35 5.80 2.14
CA ASP A 39 -6.79 4.85 3.14
C ASP A 39 -7.25 5.62 4.37
N ASN A 40 -8.36 5.21 4.95
CA ASN A 40 -8.85 5.82 6.19
C ASN A 40 -9.80 4.89 6.94
N ASP A 41 -9.74 4.89 8.26
CA ASP A 41 -10.62 4.18 9.17
C ASP A 41 -12.06 4.73 9.17
N LEU A 42 -12.23 6.02 8.93
CA LEU A 42 -13.56 6.67 8.82
C LEU A 42 -14.48 6.05 7.77
N PHE A 43 -13.95 5.37 6.76
CA PHE A 43 -14.79 4.67 5.78
C PHE A 43 -15.63 3.54 6.41
N LEU A 44 -15.22 3.05 7.58
CA LEU A 44 -15.91 2.02 8.36
C LEU A 44 -16.61 2.58 9.61
N GLY A 45 -16.48 3.89 9.86
CA GLY A 45 -17.12 4.59 10.97
C GLY A 45 -16.32 4.59 12.27
N ASN A 46 -15.07 4.16 12.20
CA ASN A 46 -14.11 4.16 13.30
C ASN A 46 -13.13 5.35 13.15
N ASP A 47 -12.46 5.76 14.20
CA ASP A 47 -11.48 6.86 14.21
C ASP A 47 -10.28 6.47 15.09
N ASN A 48 -9.75 5.22 14.89
CA ASN A 48 -8.69 4.66 15.73
C ASN A 48 -7.81 3.66 14.97
N GLY A 49 -6.56 3.54 15.39
CA GLY A 49 -5.60 2.57 14.88
C GLY A 49 -4.88 2.99 13.61
N TYR A 50 -5.21 2.36 12.48
CA TYR A 50 -4.71 2.77 11.17
C TYR A 50 -5.44 4.01 10.70
N THR A 51 -5.04 5.16 11.19
CA THR A 51 -5.78 6.41 11.05
C THR A 51 -5.82 6.92 9.61
N ASN A 52 -4.69 6.88 8.87
CA ASN A 52 -4.65 7.42 7.51
C ASN A 52 -3.44 6.95 6.71
N GLY A 53 -3.65 6.75 5.41
CA GLY A 53 -2.60 6.58 4.42
C GLY A 53 -2.90 7.37 3.16
N VAL A 54 -1.94 8.11 2.66
CA VAL A 54 -2.02 8.82 1.36
C VAL A 54 -0.87 8.37 0.48
N PHE A 55 -1.20 7.92 -0.73
CA PHE A 55 -0.24 7.35 -1.66
C PHE A 55 -0.41 7.96 -3.04
N PHE A 56 0.71 8.24 -3.70
CA PHE A 56 0.75 8.60 -5.12
C PHE A 56 1.64 7.60 -5.83
N SER A 57 1.13 7.05 -6.94
CA SER A 57 1.85 6.03 -7.69
C SER A 57 1.89 6.36 -9.17
N ALA A 58 2.95 5.92 -9.83
CA ALA A 58 3.12 5.97 -11.27
C ALA A 58 3.50 4.57 -11.77
N TYR A 59 3.02 4.21 -12.96
CA TYR A 59 3.18 2.88 -13.51
C TYR A 59 3.72 2.96 -14.93
N ASP A 60 4.77 2.16 -15.16
CA ASP A 60 5.35 1.87 -16.46
C ASP A 60 4.99 0.43 -16.82
N THR A 61 4.28 0.23 -17.92
CA THR A 61 3.67 -1.05 -18.26
C THR A 61 4.05 -1.46 -19.66
N GLY A 62 4.31 -2.74 -19.88
CA GLY A 62 4.63 -3.25 -21.22
C GLY A 62 4.17 -4.67 -21.45
N LEU A 63 3.84 -4.96 -22.71
CA LEU A 63 3.43 -6.27 -23.19
C LEU A 63 4.51 -6.84 -24.09
N ALA A 64 4.74 -8.15 -23.96
CA ALA A 64 5.61 -8.95 -24.83
C ALA A 64 6.99 -8.32 -25.10
N GLU A 65 7.20 -7.71 -26.26
CA GLU A 65 8.52 -7.20 -26.71
C GLU A 65 8.86 -5.79 -26.16
N GLU A 66 7.88 -5.05 -25.63
CA GLU A 66 8.04 -3.69 -25.13
C GLU A 66 7.94 -3.65 -23.58
N GLN A 67 8.50 -4.64 -22.91
CA GLN A 67 8.42 -4.73 -21.45
C GLN A 67 9.43 -3.79 -20.77
N PRO A 68 9.01 -3.08 -19.71
CA PRO A 68 9.93 -2.29 -18.93
C PRO A 68 10.96 -3.18 -18.23
N THR A 69 12.21 -2.74 -18.22
CA THR A 69 13.25 -3.38 -17.41
C THR A 69 12.93 -3.19 -15.92
N ALA A 70 13.13 -4.24 -15.13
CA ALA A 70 12.91 -4.17 -13.70
C ALA A 70 13.70 -3.03 -13.05
N SER A 71 13.04 -2.28 -12.17
CA SER A 71 13.65 -1.18 -11.43
C SER A 71 14.93 -1.63 -10.72
N HIS A 72 15.97 -0.80 -10.74
CA HIS A 72 17.22 -1.09 -10.02
C HIS A 72 17.02 -1.32 -8.52
N PHE A 73 15.98 -0.75 -7.92
CA PHE A 73 15.71 -0.92 -6.49
C PHE A 73 15.26 -2.33 -6.10
N VAL A 74 14.79 -3.15 -7.04
CA VAL A 74 14.41 -4.56 -6.79
C VAL A 74 15.53 -5.54 -7.14
N TRP A 75 16.73 -5.05 -7.55
CA TRP A 75 17.86 -5.89 -7.97
C TRP A 75 18.22 -7.01 -6.97
N PRO A 76 18.13 -6.82 -5.62
CA PRO A 76 18.48 -7.87 -4.69
C PRO A 76 17.59 -9.11 -4.79
N LEU A 77 16.42 -8.97 -5.44
CA LEU A 77 15.42 -10.03 -5.58
C LEU A 77 15.37 -10.63 -7.00
N LEU A 78 16.02 -10.03 -8.00
CA LEU A 78 15.91 -10.46 -9.40
C LEU A 78 16.31 -11.92 -9.64
N TRP A 79 17.27 -12.43 -8.88
CA TRP A 79 17.69 -13.83 -8.97
C TRP A 79 16.62 -14.84 -8.55
N THR A 80 15.55 -14.37 -7.90
CA THR A 80 14.41 -15.22 -7.50
C THR A 80 13.36 -15.38 -8.60
N LEU A 81 13.47 -14.61 -9.69
CA LEU A 81 12.58 -14.77 -10.84
C LEU A 81 13.00 -15.99 -11.66
N PRO A 82 12.05 -16.72 -12.25
CA PRO A 82 12.37 -17.76 -13.22
C PRO A 82 13.04 -17.15 -14.46
N ASP A 83 14.01 -17.88 -15.01
CA ASP A 83 14.70 -17.51 -16.26
C ASP A 83 13.82 -17.85 -17.47
N GLN A 84 12.88 -16.95 -17.77
CA GLN A 84 11.93 -17.10 -18.88
C GLN A 84 11.47 -15.73 -19.39
N GLN A 85 10.88 -15.70 -20.58
CA GLN A 85 10.16 -14.53 -21.07
C GLN A 85 8.80 -14.44 -20.39
N PHE A 86 8.37 -13.21 -20.11
CA PHE A 86 7.05 -12.92 -19.53
C PHE A 86 6.13 -12.33 -20.62
N ASP A 87 4.83 -12.51 -20.47
CA ASP A 87 3.83 -11.94 -21.38
C ASP A 87 3.64 -10.44 -21.14
N ALA A 88 3.83 -10.00 -19.91
CA ALA A 88 3.73 -8.59 -19.51
C ALA A 88 4.62 -8.30 -18.29
N ALA A 89 5.02 -7.04 -18.17
CA ALA A 89 5.69 -6.55 -16.98
C ALA A 89 5.20 -5.14 -16.59
N VAL A 90 5.29 -4.83 -15.30
CA VAL A 90 4.90 -3.53 -14.74
C VAL A 90 5.92 -3.11 -13.72
N ASN A 91 6.45 -1.90 -13.85
CA ASN A 91 7.08 -1.18 -12.73
C ASN A 91 6.08 -0.23 -12.10
N ALA A 92 5.87 -0.33 -10.81
CA ALA A 92 5.11 0.62 -10.03
C ALA A 92 6.05 1.38 -9.08
N TYR A 93 5.95 2.69 -9.07
CA TYR A 93 6.71 3.58 -8.19
C TYR A 93 5.72 4.33 -7.31
N SER A 94 5.93 4.32 -6.00
CA SER A 94 5.00 4.94 -5.07
C SER A 94 5.71 5.78 -4.04
N VAL A 95 5.14 6.92 -3.72
CA VAL A 95 5.48 7.71 -2.53
C VAL A 95 4.24 7.79 -1.66
N GLY A 96 4.40 7.69 -0.36
CA GLY A 96 3.25 7.74 0.53
C GLY A 96 3.63 8.10 1.94
N GLN A 97 2.61 8.58 2.66
CA GLN A 97 2.66 8.82 4.09
C GLN A 97 1.61 7.95 4.77
N VAL A 98 2.00 7.29 5.84
CA VAL A 98 1.12 6.49 6.70
C VAL A 98 1.24 7.03 8.11
N MET A 99 0.14 7.02 8.84
CA MET A 99 0.12 7.35 10.26
C MET A 99 -0.74 6.38 11.05
N MET A 100 -0.25 6.05 12.24
CA MET A 100 -0.91 5.25 13.26
C MET A 100 -1.06 6.09 14.53
N THR A 101 -2.19 5.97 15.19
CA THR A 101 -2.47 6.67 16.44
C THR A 101 -3.17 5.75 17.44
N PRO A 102 -3.08 6.02 18.75
CA PRO A 102 -3.95 5.42 19.74
C PRO A 102 -5.41 5.81 19.52
N ASP A 103 -6.33 5.14 20.20
CA ASP A 103 -7.77 5.37 20.10
C ASP A 103 -8.16 6.79 20.50
N ASP A 104 -7.72 7.25 21.67
CA ASP A 104 -7.99 8.62 22.12
C ASP A 104 -6.85 9.57 21.77
N ILE A 105 -6.97 10.21 20.62
CA ILE A 105 -5.99 11.20 20.14
C ILE A 105 -5.98 12.48 20.99
N THR A 106 -6.97 12.71 21.86
CA THR A 106 -7.04 13.91 22.71
C THR A 106 -6.15 13.81 23.96
N VAL A 107 -5.64 12.63 24.26
CA VAL A 107 -4.72 12.39 25.38
C VAL A 107 -3.29 12.73 24.99
N LYS A 108 -2.64 13.53 25.84
CA LYS A 108 -1.25 13.95 25.60
C LYS A 108 -0.22 12.83 25.80
N ASN A 109 -0.46 11.97 26.78
CA ASN A 109 0.37 10.81 27.09
C ASN A 109 -0.54 9.58 27.10
N PRO A 110 -0.78 8.94 25.94
CA PRO A 110 -1.62 7.76 25.86
C PRO A 110 -1.07 6.63 26.75
N PRO A 111 -1.92 5.71 27.21
CA PRO A 111 -1.48 4.50 27.92
C PRO A 111 -0.40 3.73 27.14
N GLU A 112 0.46 3.01 27.87
CA GLU A 112 1.60 2.29 27.23
C GLU A 112 1.18 1.03 26.49
N ASP A 113 0.02 0.51 26.76
CA ASP A 113 -0.63 -0.65 26.15
C ASP A 113 -1.39 -0.30 24.85
N GLN A 114 -1.52 0.98 24.53
CA GLN A 114 -2.11 1.43 23.27
C GLN A 114 -1.04 1.61 22.17
N LEU A 115 -1.51 1.54 20.91
CA LEU A 115 -0.67 1.72 19.73
C LEU A 115 0.14 3.02 19.81
N PRO A 116 1.47 2.98 19.59
CA PRO A 116 2.27 4.20 19.59
C PRO A 116 1.86 5.15 18.46
N TYR A 117 1.86 6.46 18.74
CA TYR A 117 1.88 7.42 17.64
C TYR A 117 3.06 7.12 16.72
N SER A 118 2.80 6.98 15.44
CA SER A 118 3.85 6.81 14.45
C SER A 118 3.46 7.40 13.11
N GLY A 119 4.41 8.03 12.46
CA GLY A 119 4.30 8.49 11.08
C GLY A 119 5.42 7.89 10.25
N MET A 120 5.12 7.49 9.04
CA MET A 120 6.12 7.04 8.07
C MET A 120 5.94 7.77 6.75
N LEU A 121 7.03 8.28 6.21
CA LEU A 121 7.14 8.72 4.82
C LEU A 121 8.00 7.70 4.07
N PHE A 122 7.56 7.22 2.91
CA PHE A 122 8.27 6.18 2.18
C PHE A 122 8.25 6.37 0.67
N PHE A 123 9.22 5.72 0.03
CA PHE A 123 9.27 5.41 -1.39
C PHE A 123 9.28 3.90 -1.57
N SER A 124 8.47 3.39 -2.49
CA SER A 124 8.41 1.98 -2.80
C SER A 124 8.47 1.75 -4.31
N THR A 125 9.14 0.69 -4.70
CA THR A 125 9.10 0.19 -6.08
C THR A 125 8.62 -1.24 -6.09
N THR A 126 7.78 -1.57 -7.04
CA THR A 126 7.30 -2.94 -7.26
C THR A 126 7.45 -3.30 -8.73
N TYR A 127 8.03 -4.45 -8.99
CA TYR A 127 8.10 -5.06 -10.31
C TYR A 127 7.19 -6.29 -10.35
N LEU A 128 6.26 -6.30 -11.29
CA LEU A 128 5.43 -7.46 -11.60
C LEU A 128 5.89 -8.06 -12.93
N ALA A 129 6.15 -9.36 -12.93
CA ALA A 129 6.45 -10.15 -14.11
C ALA A 129 5.35 -11.21 -14.29
N ILE A 130 4.61 -11.12 -15.39
CA ILE A 130 3.34 -11.83 -15.62
C ILE A 130 3.52 -12.80 -16.78
N ASP A 131 3.20 -14.07 -16.56
CA ASP A 131 3.15 -15.11 -17.57
C ASP A 131 1.85 -15.91 -17.43
N LYS A 132 0.98 -15.85 -18.42
CA LYS A 132 -0.31 -16.55 -18.52
C LYS A 132 -1.19 -16.38 -17.28
N GLN A 133 -1.07 -17.30 -16.34
CA GLN A 133 -1.87 -17.34 -15.11
C GLN A 133 -1.06 -17.11 -13.85
N VAL A 134 0.23 -16.76 -14.00
CA VAL A 134 1.14 -16.53 -12.88
C VAL A 134 1.68 -15.11 -12.93
N ALA A 135 1.63 -14.42 -11.80
CA ALA A 135 2.29 -13.14 -11.61
C ALA A 135 3.32 -13.25 -10.51
N ASN A 136 4.53 -12.79 -10.80
CA ASN A 136 5.64 -12.70 -9.87
C ASN A 136 5.78 -11.25 -9.41
N LYS A 137 5.90 -11.02 -8.11
CA LYS A 137 6.11 -9.70 -7.50
C LYS A 137 7.48 -9.62 -6.86
N LEU A 138 8.21 -8.57 -7.14
CA LEU A 138 9.38 -8.11 -6.40
C LEU A 138 9.10 -6.71 -5.91
N SER A 139 9.32 -6.44 -4.63
CA SER A 139 9.11 -5.10 -4.09
C SER A 139 10.25 -4.69 -3.15
N SER A 140 10.53 -3.40 -3.16
CA SER A 140 11.50 -2.74 -2.28
C SER A 140 10.89 -1.45 -1.77
N THR A 141 10.93 -1.26 -0.46
CA THR A 141 10.46 -0.04 0.22
C THR A 141 11.60 0.53 1.05
N LEU A 142 11.78 1.84 0.98
CA LEU A 142 12.66 2.63 1.81
C LEU A 142 11.87 3.77 2.42
N GLY A 143 12.00 3.99 3.72
CA GLY A 143 11.23 5.01 4.41
C GLY A 143 11.94 5.60 5.62
N ILE A 144 11.31 6.59 6.22
CA ILE A 144 11.66 7.15 7.50
C ILE A 144 10.43 7.15 8.40
N VAL A 145 10.58 6.59 9.59
CA VAL A 145 9.57 6.61 10.66
C VAL A 145 9.94 7.72 11.65
N GLY A 146 8.93 8.30 12.30
CA GLY A 146 9.11 9.28 13.37
C GLY A 146 8.82 10.72 12.94
N PRO A 147 9.27 11.72 13.74
CA PRO A 147 9.00 13.14 13.51
C PRO A 147 9.32 13.66 12.12
N ALA A 148 10.36 13.12 11.47
CA ALA A 148 10.76 13.52 10.11
C ALA A 148 9.75 13.11 9.02
N ALA A 149 8.83 12.21 9.31
CA ALA A 149 7.74 11.88 8.41
C ALA A 149 6.63 12.94 8.37
N GLU A 150 6.66 13.96 9.25
CA GLU A 150 5.74 15.11 9.31
C GLU A 150 4.24 14.72 9.48
N ALA A 151 3.94 13.51 9.94
CA ALA A 151 2.57 12.99 10.11
C ALA A 151 1.74 13.84 11.09
N LYS A 152 2.36 14.35 12.17
CA LYS A 152 1.76 15.31 13.10
C LYS A 152 1.20 16.53 12.39
N VAL A 153 1.95 17.10 11.46
CA VAL A 153 1.55 18.32 10.74
C VAL A 153 0.41 17.99 9.77
N ALA A 154 0.50 16.86 9.10
CA ALA A 154 -0.54 16.38 8.20
C ALA A 154 -1.87 16.17 8.94
N GLN A 155 -1.87 15.37 10.02
CA GLN A 155 -3.08 15.08 10.80
C GLN A 155 -3.71 16.36 11.38
N LYS A 156 -2.94 17.20 12.07
CA LYS A 156 -3.47 18.45 12.62
C LYS A 156 -4.05 19.39 11.57
N THR A 157 -3.49 19.39 10.38
CA THR A 157 -3.99 20.22 9.27
C THR A 157 -5.33 19.71 8.78
N VAL A 158 -5.44 18.39 8.55
CA VAL A 158 -6.67 17.74 8.08
C VAL A 158 -7.78 17.88 9.14
N HIS A 159 -7.49 17.54 10.41
CA HIS A 159 -8.46 17.63 11.50
C HIS A 159 -9.02 19.06 11.66
N LYS A 160 -8.17 20.07 11.51
CA LYS A 160 -8.62 21.48 11.51
C LYS A 160 -9.55 21.81 10.36
N TRP A 161 -9.38 21.20 9.17
CA TRP A 161 -10.24 21.45 8.03
C TRP A 161 -11.60 20.76 8.14
N ILE A 162 -11.61 19.53 8.67
CA ILE A 162 -12.85 18.74 8.81
C ILE A 162 -13.57 18.97 10.14
N GLY A 163 -12.94 19.70 11.09
CA GLY A 163 -13.52 19.97 12.41
C GLY A 163 -13.43 18.80 13.40
N SER A 164 -12.47 17.90 13.19
CA SER A 164 -12.17 16.77 14.11
C SER A 164 -11.31 17.23 15.28
N ASP A 165 -11.16 16.39 16.30
CA ASP A 165 -10.38 16.65 17.51
C ASP A 165 -8.89 16.89 17.24
N ASP A 166 -8.26 17.74 18.06
CA ASP A 166 -6.82 18.05 17.96
C ASP A 166 -5.97 16.91 18.55
N PRO A 167 -5.14 16.22 17.75
CA PRO A 167 -4.28 15.14 18.24
C PRO A 167 -3.14 15.69 19.10
N LYS A 168 -3.12 15.31 20.38
CA LYS A 168 -2.21 15.87 21.39
C LYS A 168 -1.00 14.99 21.70
N GLY A 169 -1.08 13.67 21.42
CA GLY A 169 -0.07 12.69 21.84
C GLY A 169 1.17 12.59 20.96
N TRP A 170 1.30 13.36 19.90
CA TRP A 170 2.47 13.32 19.00
C TRP A 170 3.83 13.59 19.64
N GLY A 171 3.86 14.00 20.90
CA GLY A 171 5.12 14.10 21.68
C GLY A 171 5.67 12.76 22.15
N THR A 172 4.88 11.68 22.05
CA THR A 172 5.23 10.31 22.44
C THR A 172 5.44 9.39 21.25
N GLN A 173 5.48 9.92 20.02
CA GLN A 173 5.66 9.14 18.80
C GLN A 173 7.01 8.41 18.75
N LEU A 174 7.08 7.40 17.88
CA LEU A 174 8.34 6.73 17.57
C LEU A 174 9.43 7.73 17.15
N GLU A 175 10.67 7.41 17.47
CA GLU A 175 11.84 8.19 17.11
C GLU A 175 12.18 8.09 15.62
N ASN A 176 12.96 9.04 15.11
CA ASN A 176 13.41 9.00 13.71
C ASN A 176 14.29 7.79 13.43
N GLU A 177 13.86 6.96 12.49
CA GLU A 177 14.60 5.79 12.03
C GLU A 177 14.38 5.54 10.55
N LEU A 178 15.49 5.24 9.82
CA LEU A 178 15.39 4.76 8.45
C LEU A 178 14.94 3.30 8.45
N VAL A 179 13.94 3.00 7.67
CA VAL A 179 13.38 1.66 7.54
C VAL A 179 13.46 1.17 6.11
N PHE A 180 13.61 -0.14 5.95
CA PHE A 180 13.57 -0.79 4.65
C PHE A 180 12.73 -2.08 4.70
N GLN A 181 12.26 -2.52 3.54
CA GLN A 181 11.63 -3.80 3.34
C GLN A 181 11.90 -4.32 1.93
N LEU A 182 12.19 -5.60 1.81
CA LEU A 182 12.20 -6.33 0.56
C LEU A 182 11.10 -7.40 0.62
N SER A 183 10.31 -7.55 -0.43
CA SER A 183 9.30 -8.61 -0.48
C SER A 183 9.28 -9.33 -1.82
N ARG A 184 8.94 -10.63 -1.75
CA ARG A 184 8.77 -11.54 -2.87
C ARG A 184 7.40 -12.17 -2.80
N GLY A 185 6.59 -11.97 -3.85
CA GLY A 185 5.26 -12.54 -3.98
C GLY A 185 5.09 -13.35 -5.25
N ILE A 186 4.16 -14.27 -5.21
CA ILE A 186 3.69 -15.03 -6.37
C ILE A 186 2.17 -15.16 -6.27
N LEU A 187 1.49 -15.09 -7.41
CA LEU A 187 0.04 -15.25 -7.51
C LEU A 187 -0.27 -16.17 -8.67
N TRP A 188 -1.22 -17.06 -8.45
CA TRP A 188 -1.80 -17.95 -9.46
C TRP A 188 -3.28 -17.63 -9.67
N ARG A 189 -3.66 -17.46 -10.90
CA ARG A 189 -5.06 -17.52 -11.30
C ARG A 189 -5.47 -18.99 -11.40
N TYR A 190 -5.82 -19.55 -10.22
CA TYR A 190 -6.00 -21.00 -10.01
C TYR A 190 -7.15 -21.58 -10.82
N TRP A 191 -8.25 -20.85 -10.91
CA TRP A 191 -9.44 -21.21 -11.66
C TRP A 191 -10.07 -19.99 -12.31
N ALA A 192 -10.65 -20.18 -13.48
CA ALA A 192 -11.44 -19.17 -14.17
C ALA A 192 -12.63 -19.84 -14.88
N SER A 193 -13.76 -19.16 -14.91
CA SER A 193 -14.91 -19.59 -15.70
C SER A 193 -14.64 -19.44 -17.20
N ASP A 194 -15.29 -20.28 -18.04
CA ASP A 194 -15.11 -20.28 -19.50
C ASP A 194 -15.41 -18.93 -20.15
N ASN A 195 -16.30 -18.12 -19.56
CA ASN A 195 -16.68 -16.78 -20.03
C ASN A 195 -15.87 -15.64 -19.40
N ASP A 196 -14.82 -15.94 -18.63
CA ASP A 196 -13.96 -14.97 -17.95
C ASP A 196 -14.69 -14.02 -16.98
N HIS A 197 -15.87 -14.43 -16.47
CA HIS A 197 -16.64 -13.60 -15.53
C HIS A 197 -16.45 -13.95 -14.06
N ALA A 198 -15.80 -15.05 -13.75
CA ALA A 198 -15.45 -15.42 -12.37
C ALA A 198 -14.08 -16.08 -12.34
N ASP A 199 -13.33 -15.82 -11.30
CA ASP A 199 -12.08 -16.52 -11.06
C ASP A 199 -11.72 -16.65 -9.56
N ILE A 200 -10.74 -17.53 -9.31
CA ILE A 200 -10.15 -17.77 -8.01
C ILE A 200 -8.64 -17.51 -8.13
N LEU A 201 -8.13 -16.69 -7.26
CA LEU A 201 -6.72 -16.35 -7.15
C LEU A 201 -6.15 -16.89 -5.85
N LEU A 202 -4.95 -17.44 -5.94
CA LEU A 202 -4.15 -17.86 -4.79
C LEU A 202 -2.84 -17.07 -4.83
N SER A 203 -2.40 -16.53 -3.71
CA SER A 203 -1.11 -15.87 -3.64
C SER A 203 -0.35 -16.23 -2.37
N SER A 204 0.97 -16.08 -2.43
CA SER A 204 1.85 -16.14 -1.27
C SER A 204 2.89 -15.05 -1.39
N GLU A 205 3.23 -14.42 -0.28
CA GLU A 205 4.22 -13.37 -0.19
C GLU A 205 5.04 -13.50 1.09
N ALA A 206 6.32 -13.19 1.00
CA ALA A 206 7.19 -13.03 2.16
C ALA A 206 7.98 -11.73 2.05
N GLY A 207 8.10 -11.05 3.17
CA GLY A 207 8.86 -9.81 3.31
C GLY A 207 9.89 -9.89 4.43
N ILE A 208 10.98 -9.15 4.27
CA ILE A 208 12.02 -9.01 5.28
C ILE A 208 12.49 -7.55 5.33
N GLY A 209 12.63 -7.01 6.52
CA GLY A 209 13.13 -5.65 6.73
C GLY A 209 12.88 -5.13 8.13
N THR A 210 13.41 -3.94 8.40
CA THR A 210 13.13 -3.22 9.67
C THR A 210 11.74 -2.61 9.69
N LEU A 211 11.13 -2.35 8.51
CA LEU A 211 9.73 -1.91 8.44
C LEU A 211 8.79 -3.01 8.90
N SER A 212 8.91 -4.20 8.30
CA SER A 212 8.17 -5.39 8.69
C SER A 212 8.83 -6.63 8.08
N SER A 213 8.75 -7.77 8.78
CA SER A 213 9.08 -9.09 8.24
C SER A 213 7.88 -10.00 8.45
N TYR A 214 7.45 -10.69 7.39
CA TYR A 214 6.23 -11.50 7.39
C TYR A 214 6.27 -12.60 6.35
N ALA A 215 5.37 -13.56 6.51
CA ALA A 215 5.02 -14.54 5.49
C ALA A 215 3.50 -14.71 5.48
N GLU A 216 2.87 -14.65 4.31
CA GLU A 216 1.42 -14.72 4.18
C GLU A 216 0.98 -15.43 2.90
N SER A 217 -0.25 -15.91 2.91
CA SER A 217 -0.93 -16.49 1.75
C SER A 217 -2.36 -15.99 1.69
N SER A 218 -2.84 -15.75 0.48
CA SER A 218 -4.20 -15.22 0.28
C SER A 218 -4.99 -16.07 -0.70
N PHE A 219 -6.28 -16.06 -0.49
CA PHE A 219 -7.31 -16.61 -1.34
C PHE A 219 -8.28 -15.49 -1.72
N VAL A 220 -8.53 -15.29 -3.01
CA VAL A 220 -9.43 -14.23 -3.50
C VAL A 220 -10.36 -14.81 -4.54
N ILE A 221 -11.65 -14.52 -4.43
CA ILE A 221 -12.65 -14.76 -5.46
C ILE A 221 -13.04 -13.44 -6.11
N ARG A 222 -13.22 -13.46 -7.46
CA ARG A 222 -13.64 -12.27 -8.20
C ARG A 222 -14.79 -12.61 -9.13
N TYR A 223 -15.66 -11.60 -9.35
CA TYR A 223 -16.75 -11.67 -10.31
C TYR A 223 -16.89 -10.35 -11.05
N GLY A 224 -16.91 -10.39 -12.39
CA GLY A 224 -17.02 -9.20 -13.22
C GLY A 224 -16.59 -9.40 -14.68
N CYS A 225 -15.92 -8.41 -15.24
CA CYS A 225 -15.45 -8.39 -16.63
C CYS A 225 -13.97 -8.03 -16.69
N GLY A 226 -13.22 -8.64 -17.64
CA GLY A 226 -11.80 -8.34 -17.85
C GLY A 226 -10.87 -8.94 -16.78
N LEU A 227 -11.30 -10.03 -16.16
CA LEU A 227 -10.59 -10.64 -15.03
C LEU A 227 -9.21 -11.18 -15.42
N SER A 228 -9.05 -11.73 -16.61
CA SER A 228 -7.78 -12.26 -17.13
C SER A 228 -6.68 -11.19 -17.21
N ARG A 229 -7.07 -9.93 -17.47
CA ARG A 229 -6.13 -8.81 -17.59
C ARG A 229 -5.84 -8.11 -16.25
N SER A 230 -6.63 -8.41 -15.21
CA SER A 230 -6.58 -7.70 -13.93
C SER A 230 -6.12 -8.55 -12.74
N TYR A 231 -5.83 -9.83 -12.93
CA TYR A 231 -5.57 -10.72 -11.79
C TYR A 231 -4.30 -10.33 -10.99
N ALA A 232 -3.27 -9.85 -11.67
CA ALA A 232 -2.03 -9.45 -11.02
C ALA A 232 -2.19 -8.24 -10.09
N SER A 233 -3.26 -7.44 -10.25
CA SER A 233 -3.51 -6.28 -9.39
C SER A 233 -3.74 -6.64 -7.93
N VAL A 234 -4.19 -7.86 -7.66
CA VAL A 234 -4.41 -8.36 -6.29
C VAL A 234 -3.11 -8.43 -5.49
N LEU A 235 -1.97 -8.70 -6.13
CA LEU A 235 -0.66 -8.62 -5.48
C LEU A 235 -0.28 -7.21 -5.01
N LEU A 236 -0.88 -6.20 -5.61
CA LEU A 236 -0.64 -4.81 -5.25
C LEU A 236 -1.52 -4.36 -4.07
N ASN A 237 -2.63 -5.06 -3.78
CA ASN A 237 -3.49 -4.74 -2.64
C ASN A 237 -2.73 -4.82 -1.30
N ASN A 238 -1.88 -5.84 -1.12
CA ASN A 238 -1.05 -5.97 0.09
C ASN A 238 -0.04 -4.82 0.23
N SER A 239 0.36 -4.22 -0.89
CA SER A 239 1.21 -3.03 -0.92
C SER A 239 0.41 -1.73 -0.91
N ARG A 240 -0.91 -1.80 -0.74
CA ARG A 240 -1.85 -0.66 -0.77
C ARG A 240 -1.78 0.15 -2.06
N ILE A 241 -1.43 -0.51 -3.16
CA ILE A 241 -1.32 0.10 -4.50
C ILE A 241 -2.31 -0.62 -5.41
N THR A 242 -3.20 0.12 -6.03
CA THR A 242 -4.09 -0.41 -7.04
C THR A 242 -3.39 -0.36 -8.40
N ASN A 243 -3.35 -1.48 -9.12
CA ASN A 243 -2.88 -1.48 -10.50
C ASN A 243 -4.01 -1.01 -11.44
N PRO A 244 -3.92 0.19 -11.99
CA PRO A 244 -4.97 0.76 -12.85
C PRO A 244 -5.05 0.12 -14.24
N VAL A 245 -3.96 -0.51 -14.68
CA VAL A 245 -3.89 -1.17 -16.01
C VAL A 245 -4.76 -2.42 -16.08
N ALA A 246 -5.16 -2.89 -14.93
CA ALA A 246 -5.88 -4.14 -14.80
C ALA A 246 -7.23 -4.18 -15.48
N ILE A 247 -7.84 -3.03 -15.83
CA ILE A 247 -9.17 -3.00 -16.45
C ILE A 247 -9.23 -1.90 -17.51
N ASP A 248 -9.14 -2.32 -18.76
CA ASP A 248 -9.54 -1.47 -19.89
C ASP A 248 -11.06 -1.60 -20.07
N ASN A 249 -11.83 -0.71 -19.48
CA ASN A 249 -13.28 -0.71 -19.49
C ASN A 249 -13.91 -2.01 -18.92
N GLY A 250 -14.32 -1.96 -17.71
CA GLY A 250 -14.94 -3.09 -17.03
C GLY A 250 -15.16 -2.82 -15.55
N TRP A 251 -15.59 -3.86 -14.87
CA TRP A 251 -15.77 -3.84 -13.44
C TRP A 251 -15.60 -5.23 -12.85
N TYR A 252 -15.19 -5.31 -11.61
CA TYR A 252 -15.29 -6.54 -10.84
C TYR A 252 -15.50 -6.26 -9.37
N LEU A 253 -16.20 -7.18 -8.72
CA LEU A 253 -16.27 -7.33 -7.28
C LEU A 253 -15.28 -8.39 -6.86
N TYR A 254 -14.72 -8.24 -5.67
CA TYR A 254 -13.85 -9.25 -5.09
C TYR A 254 -14.06 -9.38 -3.59
N ALA A 255 -13.79 -10.58 -3.09
CA ALA A 255 -13.66 -10.86 -1.68
C ALA A 255 -12.51 -11.83 -1.45
N GLY A 256 -11.78 -11.67 -0.37
CA GLY A 256 -10.61 -12.48 -0.10
C GLY A 256 -10.29 -12.61 1.38
N MET A 257 -9.42 -13.56 1.65
CA MET A 257 -8.86 -13.83 2.98
C MET A 257 -7.34 -13.95 2.86
N THR A 258 -6.62 -13.45 3.85
CA THR A 258 -5.17 -13.56 3.96
C THR A 258 -4.82 -14.15 5.32
N ALA A 259 -4.10 -15.26 5.33
CA ALA A 259 -3.53 -15.84 6.54
C ALA A 259 -2.01 -15.67 6.53
N GLY A 260 -1.42 -15.27 7.63
CA GLY A 260 0.01 -15.01 7.71
C GLY A 260 0.56 -14.95 9.12
N TYR A 261 1.86 -14.75 9.17
CA TYR A 261 2.62 -14.55 10.40
C TYR A 261 3.52 -13.33 10.25
N THR A 262 3.45 -12.41 11.20
CA THR A 262 4.31 -11.22 11.29
C THR A 262 5.42 -11.48 12.30
N PHE A 263 6.68 -11.47 11.86
CA PHE A 263 7.84 -11.67 12.72
C PHE A 263 8.25 -10.39 13.45
N ASN A 264 8.14 -9.26 12.77
CA ASN A 264 8.31 -7.91 13.33
C ASN A 264 7.53 -6.88 12.51
N GLN A 265 7.14 -5.79 13.17
CA GLN A 265 6.50 -4.64 12.55
C GLN A 265 6.79 -3.39 13.38
N ILE A 266 7.45 -2.38 12.80
CA ILE A 266 7.94 -1.20 13.52
C ILE A 266 6.85 -0.42 14.27
N TYR A 267 5.62 -0.43 13.76
CA TYR A 267 4.50 0.32 14.37
C TYR A 267 4.04 -0.24 15.71
N THR A 268 4.26 -1.54 15.94
CA THR A 268 3.90 -2.26 17.17
C THR A 268 5.12 -2.57 18.02
N ASP A 269 6.22 -3.04 17.40
CA ASP A 269 7.46 -3.39 18.11
C ASP A 269 8.27 -2.17 18.55
N GLY A 270 7.95 -0.99 17.99
CA GLY A 270 8.76 0.20 18.20
C GLY A 270 10.01 0.27 17.34
N ASN A 271 10.90 1.22 17.63
CA ASN A 271 12.13 1.41 16.88
C ASN A 271 13.07 0.22 16.99
N THR A 272 13.70 -0.18 15.87
CA THR A 272 14.59 -1.34 15.81
C THR A 272 15.92 -1.10 16.53
N PHE A 273 16.43 0.14 16.45
CA PHE A 273 17.78 0.51 16.92
C PHE A 273 17.77 1.47 18.11
N ARG A 274 16.61 1.74 18.71
CA ARG A 274 16.43 2.65 19.84
C ARG A 274 15.30 2.16 20.73
N ASP A 275 15.37 2.50 22.00
CA ASP A 275 14.26 2.29 22.93
C ASP A 275 13.11 3.25 22.55
N SER A 276 11.93 2.71 22.38
CA SER A 276 10.71 3.46 22.09
C SER A 276 9.48 2.70 22.63
N ARG A 277 8.31 3.27 22.49
CA ARG A 277 7.07 2.60 22.84
C ARG A 277 6.83 1.39 21.93
N SER A 278 6.30 0.34 22.50
CA SER A 278 5.88 -0.88 21.80
C SER A 278 4.63 -1.45 22.47
N ILE A 279 3.92 -2.31 21.77
CA ILE A 279 2.79 -3.07 22.31
C ILE A 279 2.99 -4.56 22.00
N ASP A 280 2.44 -5.40 22.85
CA ASP A 280 2.30 -6.82 22.53
C ASP A 280 1.15 -7.00 21.54
N TYR A 281 1.35 -7.83 20.52
CA TYR A 281 0.34 -8.13 19.50
C TYR A 281 0.43 -9.59 19.05
N ASP A 282 -0.65 -10.09 18.46
CA ASP A 282 -0.64 -11.42 17.88
C ASP A 282 0.13 -11.45 16.57
N HIS A 283 1.13 -12.31 16.51
CA HIS A 283 1.94 -12.52 15.31
C HIS A 283 1.18 -13.24 14.19
N GLU A 284 0.20 -14.08 14.56
CA GLU A 284 -0.69 -14.76 13.60
C GLU A 284 -1.77 -13.78 13.14
N ARG A 285 -2.00 -13.76 11.83
CA ARG A 285 -2.99 -12.87 11.23
C ARG A 285 -3.94 -13.65 10.34
N LEU A 286 -5.22 -13.29 10.42
CA LEU A 286 -6.24 -13.69 9.47
C LEU A 286 -7.01 -12.44 9.04
N GLY A 287 -6.64 -11.86 7.92
CA GLY A 287 -7.31 -10.69 7.36
C GLY A 287 -8.41 -11.08 6.38
N VAL A 288 -9.36 -10.18 6.21
CA VAL A 288 -10.40 -10.26 5.19
C VAL A 288 -10.43 -8.96 4.38
N THR A 289 -10.80 -9.08 3.11
CA THR A 289 -10.95 -7.93 2.22
C THR A 289 -12.18 -8.12 1.33
N ALA A 290 -12.82 -7.02 1.00
CA ALA A 290 -13.84 -6.98 -0.03
C ALA A 290 -13.74 -5.67 -0.80
N GLY A 291 -14.04 -5.67 -2.10
CA GLY A 291 -13.91 -4.46 -2.89
C GLY A 291 -14.61 -4.51 -4.24
N LEU A 292 -14.61 -3.33 -4.85
CA LEU A 292 -15.13 -3.09 -6.19
C LEU A 292 -14.09 -2.29 -6.98
N ALA A 293 -13.78 -2.73 -8.18
CA ALA A 293 -13.05 -1.94 -9.16
C ALA A 293 -13.96 -1.63 -10.36
N TYR A 294 -13.90 -0.40 -10.82
CA TYR A 294 -14.63 0.06 -12.01
C TYR A 294 -13.76 0.95 -12.86
N SER A 295 -13.70 0.68 -14.15
CA SER A 295 -12.88 1.45 -15.09
C SER A 295 -13.68 1.84 -16.34
N TRP A 296 -13.53 3.07 -16.76
CA TRP A 296 -14.10 3.59 -18.02
C TRP A 296 -13.12 4.54 -18.71
N GLY A 297 -12.78 4.21 -19.94
CA GLY A 297 -11.82 5.00 -20.72
C GLY A 297 -10.48 5.14 -19.99
N LYS A 298 -10.14 6.37 -19.63
CA LYS A 298 -8.85 6.70 -18.98
C LYS A 298 -8.91 6.73 -17.45
N ILE A 299 -10.04 6.45 -16.83
CA ILE A 299 -10.23 6.54 -15.38
C ILE A 299 -10.56 5.18 -14.82
N SER A 300 -9.94 4.84 -13.69
CA SER A 300 -10.27 3.69 -12.87
C SER A 300 -10.48 4.11 -11.42
N ILE A 301 -11.51 3.57 -10.78
CA ILE A 301 -11.80 3.76 -9.36
C ILE A 301 -11.83 2.39 -8.70
N THR A 302 -11.18 2.28 -7.56
CA THR A 302 -11.26 1.09 -6.71
C THR A 302 -11.66 1.50 -5.31
N LEU A 303 -12.63 0.77 -4.76
CA LEU A 303 -13.05 0.84 -3.36
C LEU A 303 -12.73 -0.51 -2.71
N ALA A 304 -12.12 -0.48 -1.55
CA ALA A 304 -11.84 -1.67 -0.76
C ALA A 304 -12.20 -1.44 0.70
N LEU A 305 -12.66 -2.49 1.36
CA LEU A 305 -12.82 -2.58 2.80
C LEU A 305 -11.92 -3.71 3.28
N ASN A 306 -11.15 -3.44 4.31
CA ASN A 306 -10.14 -4.35 4.83
C ASN A 306 -10.28 -4.47 6.34
N ASP A 307 -10.13 -5.68 6.82
CA ASP A 307 -9.82 -5.98 8.20
C ASP A 307 -8.55 -6.85 8.20
N ALA A 308 -7.47 -6.32 8.72
CA ALA A 308 -6.16 -6.96 8.61
C ALA A 308 -5.97 -8.10 9.60
N ASN A 309 -6.78 -8.20 10.67
CA ASN A 309 -6.71 -9.30 11.63
C ASN A 309 -8.00 -9.56 12.41
N ILE A 310 -8.87 -10.40 11.89
CA ILE A 310 -10.11 -10.84 12.57
C ILE A 310 -9.89 -11.87 13.69
N LEU A 311 -8.66 -12.33 13.90
CA LEU A 311 -8.30 -13.27 14.98
C LEU A 311 -7.82 -12.56 16.24
N ASP A 312 -7.62 -11.25 16.19
CA ASP A 312 -7.22 -10.49 17.36
C ASP A 312 -8.40 -10.45 18.35
N THR A 313 -8.46 -11.49 19.18
CA THR A 313 -9.51 -11.71 20.20
C THR A 313 -9.13 -11.14 21.56
N ARG A 314 -8.10 -10.29 21.62
CA ARG A 314 -7.81 -9.60 22.86
C ARG A 314 -9.05 -8.81 23.24
N SER A 315 -9.67 -9.22 24.34
CA SER A 315 -11.03 -9.01 24.82
C SER A 315 -11.39 -7.56 25.21
N GLU A 316 -10.81 -6.59 24.55
CA GLU A 316 -11.16 -5.19 24.72
C GLU A 316 -11.53 -4.65 23.32
N GLU A 317 -12.73 -4.14 23.20
CA GLU A 317 -13.31 -3.53 21.99
C GLU A 317 -12.35 -2.57 21.26
N GLU A 318 -11.31 -2.12 21.94
CA GLU A 318 -10.32 -1.13 21.49
C GLU A 318 -9.33 -1.67 20.46
N LEU A 319 -9.04 -2.98 20.40
CA LEU A 319 -8.03 -3.55 19.49
C LEU A 319 -8.63 -4.16 18.21
N GLU A 320 -9.89 -4.57 18.23
CA GLU A 320 -10.59 -5.08 17.04
C GLU A 320 -10.68 -4.03 15.94
N ASP A 321 -10.79 -2.76 16.30
CA ASP A 321 -10.95 -1.65 15.37
C ASP A 321 -9.65 -1.16 14.74
N LEU A 322 -8.48 -1.47 15.34
CA LEU A 322 -7.16 -1.00 14.87
C LEU A 322 -6.75 -1.54 13.50
N THR A 323 -7.36 -2.64 13.07
CA THR A 323 -7.02 -3.34 11.83
C THR A 323 -7.95 -3.02 10.67
N GLN A 324 -9.03 -2.29 10.94
CA GLN A 324 -10.09 -2.00 9.99
C GLN A 324 -9.86 -0.66 9.27
N TYR A 325 -9.92 -0.68 7.95
CA TYR A 325 -9.87 0.55 7.15
C TYR A 325 -10.50 0.36 5.77
N GLY A 326 -10.97 1.45 5.21
CA GLY A 326 -11.37 1.52 3.82
C GLY A 326 -10.31 2.20 2.94
N SER A 327 -10.29 1.83 1.67
CA SER A 327 -9.42 2.43 0.65
C SER A 327 -10.24 2.97 -0.51
N LEU A 328 -9.90 4.18 -0.94
CA LEU A 328 -10.35 4.76 -2.21
C LEU A 328 -9.13 5.03 -3.08
N SER A 329 -9.09 4.42 -4.26
CA SER A 329 -8.04 4.67 -5.25
C SER A 329 -8.64 5.20 -6.53
N ILE A 330 -8.03 6.24 -7.08
CA ILE A 330 -8.38 6.80 -8.39
C ILE A 330 -7.12 6.77 -9.25
N ALA A 331 -7.23 6.16 -10.43
CA ALA A 331 -6.14 6.10 -11.39
C ALA A 331 -6.52 6.76 -12.72
N TYR A 332 -5.53 7.31 -13.37
CA TYR A 332 -5.68 8.00 -14.66
C TYR A 332 -4.63 7.53 -15.66
N LYS A 333 -5.10 7.13 -16.86
CA LYS A 333 -4.26 6.72 -17.99
C LYS A 333 -3.73 7.97 -18.71
N LEU A 334 -2.41 8.08 -18.80
CA LEU A 334 -1.72 9.21 -19.44
C LEU A 334 -1.70 9.06 -20.95
N LYS A 335 -1.53 7.84 -21.47
CA LYS A 335 -1.42 7.51 -22.89
C LYS A 335 -2.57 6.69 -23.43
#